data_ffdfbbaea1d58981f4e8b4f74c4f68eb
#
_entry.id   ffdfbbaea1d58981f4e8b4f74c4f68eb
#
_cell.length_a   1.000
_cell.length_b   1.000
_cell.length_c   1.000
_cell.angle_alpha   90.00
_cell.angle_beta   90.00
_cell.angle_gamma   90.00
#
_symmetry.space_group_name_H-M   'P 1'
#
loop_
_entity.id
_entity.type
_entity.pdbx_description
1 polymer ?
#
loop_
_entity_poly.entity_id
_entity_poly.type
_entity_poly.pdbx_seq_one_letter_code
_entity_poly.pdbx_strand_id
1 'polypeptide(L)'
;MKHHHTANIHPKFKPICATRSAQAALMELAPGGKSDDELSNEHPHSEQWVYVLDGTGQATVVHKRRTRRNVQLRPGSLLIIEKGERHQIRNTGRSKLRTLNLYCPPAYDSDGEIR
;
A
#
# COMPACT_ATOMS: atom_id res chain seq x y z
N MET A 1 24.43 -2.55 -3.18
CA MET A 1 23.33 -3.52 -2.96
C MET A 1 22.76 -3.31 -1.57
N LYS A 2 21.45 -3.44 -1.45
CA LYS A 2 20.75 -3.39 -0.16
C LYS A 2 19.95 -4.68 0.02
N HIS A 3 19.93 -5.21 1.23
CA HIS A 3 19.19 -6.42 1.54
C HIS A 3 18.46 -6.26 2.88
N HIS A 4 17.20 -6.60 2.92
CA HIS A 4 16.36 -6.52 4.12
C HIS A 4 15.56 -7.79 4.29
N HIS A 5 15.55 -8.33 5.50
CA HIS A 5 14.69 -9.46 5.85
C HIS A 5 13.45 -8.94 6.59
N THR A 6 12.27 -9.22 6.05
CA THR A 6 11.03 -8.59 6.54
C THR A 6 10.09 -9.53 7.28
N ALA A 7 10.44 -10.81 7.38
CA ALA A 7 9.52 -11.82 7.95
C ALA A 7 9.11 -11.52 9.40
N ASN A 8 9.98 -10.89 10.17
CA ASN A 8 9.73 -10.59 11.58
C ASN A 8 9.36 -9.12 11.84
N ILE A 9 9.06 -8.37 10.79
CA ILE A 9 8.67 -6.96 10.89
C ILE A 9 7.16 -6.89 10.71
N HIS A 10 6.44 -6.39 11.72
CA HIS A 10 4.97 -6.36 11.73
C HIS A 10 4.43 -4.96 12.03
N PRO A 11 4.73 -3.96 11.21
CA PRO A 11 4.27 -2.59 11.44
C PRO A 11 2.88 -2.37 10.88
N LYS A 12 2.16 -1.36 11.39
CA LYS A 12 0.97 -0.89 10.72
C LYS A 12 1.36 -0.30 9.36
N PHE A 13 2.39 0.54 9.32
CA PHE A 13 3.01 1.04 8.09
C PHE A 13 4.44 1.44 8.39
N LYS A 14 5.39 0.90 7.61
CA LYS A 14 6.81 1.22 7.79
C LYS A 14 7.57 1.20 6.46
N PRO A 15 8.19 2.32 6.07
CA PRO A 15 9.16 2.31 4.98
C PRO A 15 10.36 1.43 5.38
N ILE A 16 10.76 0.54 4.49
CA ILE A 16 11.84 -0.42 4.75
C ILE A 16 13.15 0.07 4.16
N CYS A 17 13.12 0.46 2.90
CA CYS A 17 14.31 0.92 2.20
C CYS A 17 13.91 1.71 0.96
N ALA A 18 14.85 2.48 0.45
CA ALA A 18 14.63 3.27 -0.75
C ALA A 18 15.92 3.42 -1.54
N THR A 19 15.76 3.56 -2.84
CA THR A 19 16.76 4.11 -3.74
C THR A 19 16.23 5.46 -4.25
N ARG A 20 16.95 6.07 -5.19
CA ARG A 20 16.44 7.29 -5.84
C ARG A 20 15.13 7.04 -6.60
N SER A 21 14.94 5.82 -7.14
CA SER A 21 13.86 5.50 -8.06
C SER A 21 12.65 4.85 -7.41
N ALA A 22 12.83 4.19 -6.27
CA ALA A 22 11.75 3.40 -5.67
C ALA A 22 11.94 3.26 -4.16
N GLN A 23 10.84 3.00 -3.49
CA GLN A 23 10.80 2.78 -2.04
C GLN A 23 9.90 1.61 -1.74
N ALA A 24 10.35 0.76 -0.83
CA ALA A 24 9.55 -0.35 -0.32
C ALA A 24 9.04 -0.03 1.09
N ALA A 25 7.79 -0.37 1.35
CA ALA A 25 7.16 -0.25 2.67
C ALA A 25 6.30 -1.45 2.96
N LEU A 26 6.22 -1.83 4.23
CA LEU A 26 5.31 -2.87 4.70
C LEU A 26 4.10 -2.23 5.37
N MET A 27 2.93 -2.82 5.14
CA MET A 27 1.69 -2.42 5.79
C MET A 27 0.98 -3.65 6.33
N GLU A 28 0.52 -3.57 7.58
CA GLU A 28 -0.35 -4.58 8.17
C GLU A 28 -1.61 -3.90 8.70
N LEU A 29 -2.76 -4.39 8.27
CA LEU A 29 -4.05 -3.91 8.73
C LEU A 29 -4.74 -5.00 9.52
N ALA A 30 -5.20 -4.68 10.73
CA ALA A 30 -6.06 -5.56 11.50
C ALA A 30 -7.41 -5.74 10.81
N PRO A 31 -8.17 -6.80 11.13
CA PRO A 31 -9.51 -6.97 10.57
C PRO A 31 -10.35 -5.69 10.73
N GLY A 32 -10.99 -5.24 9.65
CA GLY A 32 -11.73 -3.98 9.61
C GLY A 32 -10.87 -2.73 9.46
N GLY A 33 -9.55 -2.86 9.53
CA GLY A 33 -8.64 -1.73 9.38
C GLY A 33 -8.58 -1.21 7.95
N LYS A 34 -8.23 0.05 7.80
CA LYS A 34 -8.14 0.76 6.52
C LYS A 34 -6.80 1.44 6.39
N SER A 35 -6.33 1.57 5.16
CA SER A 35 -5.08 2.30 4.88
C SER A 35 -5.22 3.81 5.14
N ASP A 36 -6.44 4.34 5.01
CA ASP A 36 -6.80 5.71 5.27
C ASP A 36 -8.30 5.77 5.59
N ASP A 37 -8.74 6.78 6.33
CA ASP A 37 -10.16 6.94 6.66
C ASP A 37 -10.99 7.28 5.44
N GLU A 38 -10.40 7.92 4.43
CA GLU A 38 -11.06 8.33 3.21
C GLU A 38 -10.31 7.84 1.98
N LEU A 39 -10.98 7.90 0.83
CA LEU A 39 -10.31 7.77 -0.46
C LEU A 39 -9.37 8.96 -0.62
N SER A 40 -8.08 8.72 -0.63
CA SER A 40 -7.09 9.77 -0.72
C SER A 40 -5.95 9.40 -1.64
N ASN A 41 -5.20 10.40 -2.05
CA ASN A 41 -3.96 10.22 -2.78
C ASN A 41 -2.86 10.98 -2.04
N GLU A 42 -2.33 10.34 -0.98
CA GLU A 42 -1.25 10.90 -0.15
C GLU A 42 0.05 11.11 -0.91
N HIS A 43 0.20 10.42 -2.04
CA HIS A 43 1.44 10.43 -2.82
C HIS A 43 1.15 10.70 -4.29
N PRO A 44 0.62 11.90 -4.63
CA PRO A 44 0.16 12.19 -5.99
C PRO A 44 1.25 12.15 -7.06
N HIS A 45 2.52 12.18 -6.65
CA HIS A 45 3.67 12.15 -7.56
C HIS A 45 4.30 10.77 -7.69
N SER A 46 3.76 9.77 -7.00
CA SER A 46 4.27 8.40 -7.01
C SER A 46 3.18 7.44 -7.44
N GLU A 47 3.54 6.47 -8.27
CA GLU A 47 2.70 5.30 -8.43
C GLU A 47 2.98 4.33 -7.29
N GLN A 48 1.99 3.51 -6.96
CA GLN A 48 2.10 2.53 -5.89
C GLN A 48 1.79 1.14 -6.42
N TRP A 49 2.68 0.22 -6.16
CA TRP A 49 2.49 -1.20 -6.46
C TRP A 49 2.25 -1.92 -5.14
N VAL A 50 1.12 -2.61 -5.02
CA VAL A 50 0.71 -3.31 -3.81
C VAL A 50 0.71 -4.81 -4.08
N TYR A 51 1.53 -5.54 -3.36
CA TYR A 51 1.55 -6.99 -3.42
C TYR A 51 1.04 -7.58 -2.11
N VAL A 52 0.00 -8.40 -2.17
CA VAL A 52 -0.59 -9.01 -0.97
C VAL A 52 0.22 -10.24 -0.59
N LEU A 53 0.81 -10.19 0.59
CA LEU A 53 1.60 -11.28 1.15
C LEU A 53 0.71 -12.26 1.90
N ASP A 54 -0.28 -11.75 2.65
CA ASP A 54 -1.13 -12.56 3.50
C ASP A 54 -2.44 -11.83 3.77
N GLY A 55 -3.50 -12.58 4.01
CA GLY A 55 -4.82 -12.02 4.33
C GLY A 55 -5.63 -11.66 3.09
N THR A 56 -6.83 -11.14 3.32
CA THR A 56 -7.76 -10.74 2.27
C THR A 56 -8.26 -9.32 2.52
N GLY A 57 -8.56 -8.63 1.45
CA GLY A 57 -9.03 -7.25 1.55
C GLY A 57 -9.73 -6.78 0.30
N GLN A 58 -10.02 -5.50 0.29
CA GLN A 58 -10.60 -4.82 -0.84
C GLN A 58 -9.89 -3.50 -1.06
N ALA A 59 -9.55 -3.21 -2.31
CA ALA A 59 -9.09 -1.90 -2.71
C ALA A 59 -10.21 -1.18 -3.43
N THR A 60 -10.39 0.08 -3.11
CA THR A 60 -11.26 1.00 -3.85
C THR A 60 -10.35 2.04 -4.50
N VAL A 61 -10.50 2.23 -5.81
CA VAL A 61 -9.65 3.13 -6.59
C VAL A 61 -10.52 3.99 -7.49
N VAL A 62 -10.20 5.29 -7.54
CA VAL A 62 -10.88 6.27 -8.40
C VAL A 62 -9.84 7.06 -9.17
N HIS A 63 -9.90 6.98 -10.49
CA HIS A 63 -9.03 7.76 -11.36
C HIS A 63 -9.75 9.02 -11.83
N LYS A 64 -9.29 10.20 -11.38
CA LYS A 64 -9.90 11.51 -11.71
C LYS A 64 -11.39 11.54 -11.39
N ARG A 65 -12.26 11.78 -12.37
CA ARG A 65 -13.71 11.87 -12.22
C ARG A 65 -14.43 10.59 -12.61
N ARG A 66 -13.72 9.50 -12.79
CA ARG A 66 -14.29 8.24 -13.23
C ARG A 66 -14.99 7.52 -12.08
N THR A 67 -15.77 6.50 -12.43
CA THR A 67 -16.45 5.64 -11.47
C THR A 67 -15.46 4.91 -10.58
N ARG A 68 -15.81 4.72 -9.33
CA ARG A 68 -15.07 3.88 -8.40
C ARG A 68 -14.96 2.46 -8.92
N ARG A 69 -13.79 1.88 -8.75
CA ARG A 69 -13.56 0.47 -9.01
C ARG A 69 -13.14 -0.21 -7.73
N ASN A 70 -13.74 -1.37 -7.45
CA ASN A 70 -13.42 -2.19 -6.32
C ASN A 70 -12.73 -3.46 -6.80
N VAL A 71 -11.65 -3.84 -6.13
CA VAL A 71 -10.87 -5.03 -6.44
C VAL A 71 -10.72 -5.84 -5.18
N GLN A 72 -11.04 -7.13 -5.26
CA GLN A 72 -10.79 -8.06 -4.17
C GLN A 72 -9.31 -8.42 -4.12
N LEU A 73 -8.75 -8.36 -2.92
CA LEU A 73 -7.34 -8.66 -2.67
C LEU A 73 -7.22 -9.98 -1.92
N ARG A 74 -6.30 -10.82 -2.36
CA ARG A 74 -5.97 -12.10 -1.74
C ARG A 74 -4.46 -12.34 -1.86
N PRO A 75 -3.89 -13.31 -1.13
CA PRO A 75 -2.47 -13.58 -1.25
C PRO A 75 -2.06 -13.79 -2.70
N GLY A 76 -1.04 -13.08 -3.15
CA GLY A 76 -0.59 -13.09 -4.53
C GLY A 76 -1.20 -12.02 -5.42
N SER A 77 -2.20 -11.28 -4.95
CA SER A 77 -2.75 -10.14 -5.72
C SER A 77 -1.68 -9.07 -5.90
N LEU A 78 -1.56 -8.57 -7.12
CA LEU A 78 -0.72 -7.42 -7.45
C LEU A 78 -1.61 -6.31 -7.99
N LEU A 79 -1.65 -5.18 -7.28
CA LEU A 79 -2.42 -4.01 -7.65
C LEU A 79 -1.49 -2.86 -7.97
N ILE A 80 -1.70 -2.19 -9.08
CA ILE A 80 -0.96 -0.97 -9.42
C ILE A 80 -1.91 0.21 -9.34
N ILE A 81 -1.56 1.17 -8.48
CA ILE A 81 -2.27 2.43 -8.31
C ILE A 81 -1.45 3.48 -9.02
N GLU A 82 -2.00 4.02 -10.09
CA GLU A 82 -1.29 4.98 -10.93
C GLU A 82 -1.32 6.38 -10.31
N LYS A 83 -0.40 7.21 -10.75
CA LYS A 83 -0.35 8.61 -10.30
C LYS A 83 -1.69 9.28 -10.49
N GLY A 84 -2.14 10.01 -9.47
CA GLY A 84 -3.41 10.73 -9.54
C GLY A 84 -4.64 9.92 -9.14
N GLU A 85 -4.50 8.62 -8.90
CA GLU A 85 -5.61 7.79 -8.46
C GLU A 85 -5.78 7.89 -6.96
N ARG A 86 -7.00 8.22 -6.51
CA ARG A 86 -7.37 8.17 -5.10
C ARG A 86 -7.70 6.72 -4.74
N HIS A 87 -7.34 6.31 -3.56
CA HIS A 87 -7.48 4.90 -3.19
C HIS A 87 -7.65 4.72 -1.69
N GLN A 88 -8.17 3.56 -1.34
CA GLN A 88 -8.27 3.07 0.03
C GLN A 88 -8.18 1.55 0.00
N ILE A 89 -7.37 0.99 0.88
CA ILE A 89 -7.27 -0.45 1.08
C ILE A 89 -7.90 -0.78 2.41
N ARG A 90 -8.73 -1.81 2.44
CA ARG A 90 -9.43 -2.24 3.63
C ARG A 90 -9.27 -3.74 3.85
N ASN A 91 -9.04 -4.13 5.09
CA ASN A 91 -9.02 -5.54 5.47
C ASN A 91 -10.46 -6.03 5.64
N THR A 92 -10.88 -6.96 4.79
CA THR A 92 -12.22 -7.56 4.83
C THR A 92 -12.21 -8.98 5.37
N GLY A 93 -11.02 -9.48 5.77
CA GLY A 93 -10.85 -10.82 6.29
C GLY A 93 -10.90 -10.89 7.81
N ARG A 94 -10.54 -12.06 8.33
CA ARG A 94 -10.53 -12.34 9.77
C ARG A 94 -9.14 -12.33 10.38
N SER A 95 -8.11 -12.25 9.56
CA SER A 95 -6.72 -12.19 9.98
C SER A 95 -6.09 -10.90 9.44
N LYS A 96 -4.86 -10.62 9.82
CA LYS A 96 -4.16 -9.43 9.34
C LYS A 96 -3.99 -9.47 7.83
N LEU A 97 -4.21 -8.34 7.19
CA LEU A 97 -3.87 -8.12 5.79
C LEU A 97 -2.45 -7.54 5.76
N ARG A 98 -1.53 -8.27 5.15
CA ARG A 98 -0.13 -7.88 5.07
C ARG A 98 0.24 -7.63 3.62
N THR A 99 0.77 -6.45 3.34
CA THR A 99 1.15 -6.06 1.99
C THR A 99 2.55 -5.51 1.92
N LEU A 100 3.21 -5.76 0.78
CA LEU A 100 4.42 -5.08 0.40
C LEU A 100 4.05 -4.02 -0.62
N ASN A 101 4.42 -2.77 -0.34
CA ASN A 101 4.12 -1.62 -1.18
C ASN A 101 5.40 -1.05 -1.76
N LEU A 102 5.37 -0.73 -3.05
CA LEU A 102 6.47 -0.03 -3.72
C LEU A 102 5.95 1.31 -4.21
N TYR A 103 6.70 2.37 -3.91
CA TYR A 103 6.39 3.73 -4.36
C TYR A 103 7.48 4.18 -5.33
N CYS A 104 7.08 4.62 -6.51
CA CYS A 104 7.99 5.00 -7.58
C CYS A 104 7.59 6.38 -8.13
N PRO A 105 8.35 7.44 -7.83
CA PRO A 105 9.50 7.56 -6.94
C PRO A 105 9.12 7.42 -5.46
N PRO A 106 10.10 7.44 -4.54
CA PRO A 106 9.82 7.38 -3.10
C PRO A 106 8.84 8.44 -2.64
N ALA A 107 7.89 8.05 -1.78
CA ALA A 107 6.79 8.91 -1.33
C ALA A 107 6.92 9.33 0.13
N TYR A 108 7.66 8.59 0.94
CA TYR A 108 7.74 8.80 2.39
C TYR A 108 9.18 8.97 2.86
N ASP A 109 9.37 9.67 4.00
CA ASP A 109 10.65 9.68 4.67
C ASP A 109 10.80 8.42 5.53
N SER A 110 11.93 8.27 6.21
CA SER A 110 12.23 7.08 7.01
C SER A 110 11.27 6.89 8.19
N ASP A 111 10.58 7.94 8.63
CA ASP A 111 9.62 7.90 9.73
C ASP A 111 8.20 7.58 9.24
N GLY A 112 7.99 7.41 7.94
CA GLY A 112 6.69 7.14 7.37
C GLY A 112 5.87 8.39 7.07
N GLU A 113 6.48 9.56 7.16
CA GLU A 113 5.83 10.83 6.82
C GLU A 113 5.95 11.11 5.32
N ILE A 114 4.95 11.78 4.76
CA ILE A 114 4.95 12.14 3.34
C ILE A 114 6.11 13.11 3.06
N ARG A 115 6.84 12.80 2.01
CA ARG A 115 7.92 13.67 1.55
C ARG A 115 7.41 14.92 0.88
#